data_74c6af610f39f0b1163f64f2af52b436
#
_entry.id   74c6af610f39f0b1163f64f2af52b436
#
_cell.length_a   1.000
_cell.length_b   1.000
_cell.length_c   1.000
_cell.angle_alpha   90.00
_cell.angle_beta   90.00
_cell.angle_gamma   90.00
#
_symmetry.space_group_name_H-M   'P 1'
#
loop_
_entity.id
_entity.type
_entity.pdbx_description
1 polymer ?
#
loop_
_entity_poly.entity_id
_entity_poly.type
_entity_poly.pdbx_seq_one_letter_code
_entity_poly.pdbx_strand_id
1 'polypeptide(L)'
;TLAKVAVTDLNKSNVMIGGSIGPTGEIFQANGGTLSYSEAIDVFYNQSIVLKKGGVDFLWIETLSSLEEVDAALTASDKSGMKAVITMSFDTAKKTMMGVSPYEFVKFINNRRNKPLAIGANCGIGPSELLISMKEIKDHLSNEILLVAKGNCGIPEYKNGKVTYNGNPKVMSKYALLCKLIGIDIIGGCCGTTPEHILSIKNSLRDNTRSRLKLNSMRSILQNEQDFSKLISCEIGLPWGQIALEELKPPRKKTRRRKSLVQ
;
A
#
# COMPACT_ATOMS: atom_id res chain seq x y z
N THR A 1 -24.76 8.99 -7.91
CA THR A 1 -23.37 9.43 -7.77
C THR A 1 -22.61 9.25 -9.09
N LEU A 2 -21.54 10.03 -9.33
CA LEU A 2 -20.73 9.96 -10.56
C LEU A 2 -20.21 8.54 -10.83
N ALA A 3 -19.75 7.83 -9.80
CA ALA A 3 -19.26 6.45 -9.95
C ALA A 3 -20.36 5.50 -10.45
N LYS A 4 -21.60 5.63 -9.95
CA LYS A 4 -22.74 4.81 -10.43
C LYS A 4 -23.07 5.11 -11.87
N VAL A 5 -23.12 6.38 -12.26
CA VAL A 5 -23.34 6.80 -13.65
C VAL A 5 -22.27 6.18 -14.55
N ALA A 6 -20.99 6.31 -14.20
CA ALA A 6 -19.89 5.76 -14.98
C ALA A 6 -19.98 4.23 -15.14
N VAL A 7 -20.38 3.49 -14.10
CA VAL A 7 -20.57 2.03 -14.18
C VAL A 7 -21.76 1.67 -15.07
N THR A 8 -22.86 2.40 -14.97
CA THR A 8 -24.06 2.19 -15.80
C THR A 8 -23.77 2.49 -17.27
N ASP A 9 -23.12 3.61 -17.58
CA ASP A 9 -22.77 4.02 -18.93
C ASP A 9 -21.82 3.03 -19.61
N LEU A 10 -20.93 2.38 -18.84
CA LEU A 10 -20.06 1.32 -19.36
C LEU A 10 -20.76 -0.03 -19.55
N ASN A 11 -22.04 -0.14 -19.17
CA ASN A 11 -22.83 -1.39 -19.23
C ASN A 11 -22.07 -2.61 -18.63
N LYS A 12 -21.40 -2.40 -17.48
CA LYS A 12 -20.58 -3.42 -16.81
C LYS A 12 -21.18 -3.81 -15.48
N SER A 13 -21.83 -4.96 -15.43
CA SER A 13 -22.47 -5.51 -14.21
C SER A 13 -21.49 -6.04 -13.16
N ASN A 14 -20.20 -6.19 -13.49
CA ASN A 14 -19.19 -6.79 -12.62
C ASN A 14 -18.20 -5.78 -12.01
N VAL A 15 -18.54 -4.49 -12.02
CA VAL A 15 -17.74 -3.44 -11.41
C VAL A 15 -18.33 -3.05 -10.07
N MET A 16 -17.57 -3.21 -9.00
CA MET A 16 -17.96 -2.82 -7.65
C MET A 16 -17.50 -1.38 -7.35
N ILE A 17 -18.29 -0.67 -6.57
CA ILE A 17 -17.99 0.70 -6.14
C ILE A 17 -17.60 0.68 -4.66
N GLY A 18 -16.34 0.99 -4.37
CA GLY A 18 -15.86 1.23 -3.01
C GLY A 18 -16.10 2.67 -2.57
N GLY A 19 -16.67 2.84 -1.38
CA GLY A 19 -16.81 4.16 -0.75
C GLY A 19 -15.56 4.52 0.03
N SER A 20 -14.77 5.49 -0.45
CA SER A 20 -13.51 5.88 0.18
C SER A 20 -13.75 6.62 1.50
N ILE A 21 -13.01 6.21 2.55
CA ILE A 21 -12.94 6.83 3.87
C ILE A 21 -11.45 6.96 4.22
N GLY A 22 -10.98 8.20 4.41
CA GLY A 22 -9.61 8.48 4.87
C GLY A 22 -9.48 8.52 6.40
N PRO A 23 -8.28 8.82 6.92
CA PRO A 23 -8.04 9.01 8.34
C PRO A 23 -8.76 10.25 8.88
N THR A 24 -8.98 10.27 10.20
CA THR A 24 -9.57 11.43 10.88
C THR A 24 -8.67 12.67 10.84
N GLY A 25 -7.36 12.46 10.72
CA GLY A 25 -6.36 13.51 10.82
C GLY A 25 -6.03 13.92 12.26
N GLU A 26 -6.67 13.30 13.24
CA GLU A 26 -6.52 13.59 14.67
C GLU A 26 -5.72 12.51 15.40
N ILE A 27 -5.08 12.91 16.50
CA ILE A 27 -4.38 12.00 17.38
C ILE A 27 -5.31 11.56 18.50
N PHE A 28 -5.34 10.26 18.77
CA PHE A 28 -6.14 9.70 19.86
C PHE A 28 -5.65 10.13 21.25
N GLN A 29 -6.57 10.26 22.18
CA GLN A 29 -6.26 10.62 23.59
C GLN A 29 -5.24 9.69 24.23
N ALA A 30 -5.29 8.40 23.92
CA ALA A 30 -4.32 7.41 24.38
C ALA A 30 -2.88 7.70 23.92
N ASN A 31 -2.71 8.46 22.83
CA ASN A 31 -1.43 8.87 22.26
C ASN A 31 -1.12 10.37 22.51
N GLY A 32 -1.80 11.00 23.46
CA GLY A 32 -1.59 12.40 23.84
C GLY A 32 -2.36 13.42 22.98
N GLY A 33 -3.29 12.99 22.15
CA GLY A 33 -4.16 13.85 21.34
C GLY A 33 -5.49 14.18 22.03
N THR A 34 -6.46 14.57 21.23
CA THR A 34 -7.79 15.04 21.70
C THR A 34 -8.93 14.09 21.33
N LEU A 35 -8.77 13.25 20.31
CA LEU A 35 -9.81 12.37 19.80
C LEU A 35 -10.04 11.17 20.73
N SER A 36 -11.24 11.02 21.27
CA SER A 36 -11.63 9.81 22.00
C SER A 36 -11.94 8.67 21.04
N TYR A 37 -11.80 7.43 21.51
CA TYR A 37 -12.12 6.25 20.73
C TYR A 37 -13.60 6.19 20.31
N SER A 38 -14.52 6.61 21.17
CA SER A 38 -15.95 6.66 20.86
C SER A 38 -16.28 7.69 19.77
N GLU A 39 -15.69 8.89 19.85
CA GLU A 39 -15.87 9.92 18.82
C GLU A 39 -15.34 9.44 17.46
N ALA A 40 -14.18 8.78 17.42
CA ALA A 40 -13.64 8.19 16.20
C ALA A 40 -14.62 7.19 15.58
N ILE A 41 -15.21 6.28 16.38
CA ILE A 41 -16.23 5.35 15.90
C ILE A 41 -17.42 6.11 15.30
N ASP A 42 -17.90 7.15 15.97
CA ASP A 42 -19.07 7.90 15.50
C ASP A 42 -18.78 8.65 14.20
N VAL A 43 -17.59 9.22 14.03
CA VAL A 43 -17.14 9.86 12.80
C VAL A 43 -17.13 8.85 11.64
N PHE A 44 -16.48 7.71 11.80
CA PHE A 44 -16.42 6.65 10.78
C PHE A 44 -17.81 6.05 10.50
N TYR A 45 -18.64 5.87 11.52
CA TYR A 45 -20.00 5.35 11.37
C TYR A 45 -20.88 6.29 10.55
N ASN A 46 -20.86 7.59 10.86
CA ASN A 46 -21.66 8.57 10.13
C ASN A 46 -21.29 8.62 8.66
N GLN A 47 -19.98 8.61 8.34
CA GLN A 47 -19.53 8.55 6.95
C GLN A 47 -19.92 7.23 6.28
N SER A 48 -19.82 6.10 6.98
CA SER A 48 -20.23 4.79 6.47
C SER A 48 -21.71 4.75 6.09
N ILE A 49 -22.58 5.31 6.93
CA ILE A 49 -24.03 5.36 6.66
C ILE A 49 -24.35 6.24 5.45
N VAL A 50 -23.67 7.37 5.29
CA VAL A 50 -23.86 8.25 4.11
C VAL A 50 -23.41 7.53 2.82
N LEU A 51 -22.26 6.86 2.85
CA LEU A 51 -21.78 6.08 1.71
C LEU A 51 -22.73 4.91 1.38
N LYS A 52 -23.23 4.19 2.39
CA LYS A 52 -24.23 3.13 2.24
C LYS A 52 -25.50 3.66 1.57
N LYS A 53 -26.04 4.80 2.02
CA LYS A 53 -27.17 5.47 1.38
C LYS A 53 -26.86 5.90 -0.05
N GLY A 54 -25.60 6.30 -0.32
CA GLY A 54 -25.11 6.58 -1.67
C GLY A 54 -25.03 5.33 -2.57
N GLY A 55 -25.17 4.14 -1.99
CA GLY A 55 -25.24 2.84 -2.67
C GLY A 55 -23.89 2.35 -3.14
N VAL A 56 -22.83 2.53 -2.35
CA VAL A 56 -21.56 1.83 -2.56
C VAL A 56 -21.71 0.36 -2.17
N ASP A 57 -20.88 -0.50 -2.78
CA ASP A 57 -20.96 -1.95 -2.53
C ASP A 57 -20.20 -2.34 -1.26
N PHE A 58 -19.17 -1.59 -0.89
CA PHE A 58 -18.35 -1.79 0.30
C PHE A 58 -17.63 -0.50 0.70
N LEU A 59 -17.08 -0.45 1.92
CA LEU A 59 -16.26 0.66 2.38
C LEU A 59 -14.79 0.43 2.00
N TRP A 60 -14.15 1.47 1.47
CA TRP A 60 -12.72 1.48 1.21
C TRP A 60 -12.03 2.43 2.20
N ILE A 61 -11.62 1.88 3.35
CA ILE A 61 -10.97 2.62 4.42
C ILE A 61 -9.46 2.60 4.16
N GLU A 62 -8.85 3.77 3.92
CA GLU A 62 -7.50 3.84 3.38
C GLU A 62 -6.61 4.88 4.07
N THR A 63 -5.29 4.64 4.00
CA THR A 63 -4.24 5.58 4.44
C THR A 63 -4.19 5.77 5.96
N LEU A 64 -4.66 4.78 6.71
CA LEU A 64 -4.60 4.84 8.17
C LEU A 64 -3.16 4.67 8.68
N SER A 65 -2.88 5.19 9.87
CA SER A 65 -1.53 5.17 10.44
C SER A 65 -1.43 4.56 11.85
N SER A 66 -2.53 4.38 12.57
CA SER A 66 -2.57 3.77 13.91
C SER A 66 -3.50 2.57 13.99
N LEU A 67 -3.25 1.66 14.93
CA LEU A 67 -4.12 0.49 15.15
C LEU A 67 -5.42 0.86 15.83
N GLU A 68 -5.43 1.91 16.65
CA GLU A 68 -6.62 2.45 17.29
C GLU A 68 -7.60 2.97 16.24
N GLU A 69 -7.09 3.65 15.22
CA GLU A 69 -7.90 4.16 14.12
C GLU A 69 -8.45 3.04 13.23
N VAL A 70 -7.61 2.01 12.96
CA VAL A 70 -8.03 0.78 12.28
C VAL A 70 -9.18 0.11 13.04
N ASP A 71 -9.07 0.01 14.38
CA ASP A 71 -10.09 -0.62 15.20
C ASP A 71 -11.39 0.17 15.23
N ALA A 72 -11.31 1.48 15.42
CA ALA A 72 -12.48 2.37 15.40
C ALA A 72 -13.22 2.31 14.06
N ALA A 73 -12.48 2.37 12.94
CA ALA A 73 -13.03 2.33 11.60
C ALA A 73 -13.69 0.96 11.27
N LEU A 74 -13.07 -0.15 11.65
CA LEU A 74 -13.66 -1.49 11.48
C LEU A 74 -14.87 -1.70 12.38
N THR A 75 -14.84 -1.17 13.61
CA THR A 75 -16.00 -1.22 14.52
C THR A 75 -17.19 -0.42 13.96
N ALA A 76 -16.92 0.73 13.37
CA ALA A 76 -17.93 1.53 12.69
C ALA A 76 -18.50 0.83 11.45
N SER A 77 -17.63 0.16 10.68
CA SER A 77 -18.04 -0.67 9.53
C SER A 77 -18.99 -1.79 9.98
N ASP A 78 -18.63 -2.53 11.04
CA ASP A 78 -19.46 -3.59 11.61
C ASP A 78 -20.84 -3.04 12.07
N LYS A 79 -20.85 -1.91 12.80
CA LYS A 79 -22.09 -1.23 13.24
C LYS A 79 -22.96 -0.78 12.06
N SER A 80 -22.38 -0.34 10.96
CA SER A 80 -23.10 0.09 9.76
C SER A 80 -23.68 -1.06 8.94
N GLY A 81 -23.24 -2.30 9.23
CA GLY A 81 -23.57 -3.49 8.44
C GLY A 81 -22.94 -3.50 7.05
N MET A 82 -21.88 -2.70 6.84
CA MET A 82 -21.10 -2.68 5.60
C MET A 82 -19.82 -3.49 5.76
N LYS A 83 -19.40 -4.17 4.71
CA LYS A 83 -18.06 -4.79 4.67
C LYS A 83 -17.01 -3.76 4.31
N ALA A 84 -15.79 -3.90 4.85
CA ALA A 84 -14.69 -2.98 4.60
C ALA A 84 -13.46 -3.66 3.99
N VAL A 85 -12.80 -2.93 3.12
CA VAL A 85 -11.38 -3.07 2.78
C VAL A 85 -10.63 -2.05 3.64
N ILE A 86 -9.48 -2.43 4.22
CA ILE A 86 -8.70 -1.51 5.03
C ILE A 86 -7.22 -1.53 4.64
N THR A 87 -6.64 -0.34 4.46
CA THR A 87 -5.23 -0.19 4.11
C THR A 87 -4.54 0.85 4.98
N MET A 88 -3.27 0.59 5.28
CA MET A 88 -2.40 1.51 5.99
C MET A 88 -1.34 2.09 5.06
N SER A 89 -0.80 3.26 5.41
CA SER A 89 0.34 3.86 4.71
C SER A 89 1.62 3.56 5.49
N PHE A 90 2.50 2.76 4.87
CA PHE A 90 3.82 2.47 5.41
C PHE A 90 4.85 3.32 4.65
N ASP A 91 5.56 4.15 5.41
CA ASP A 91 6.51 5.11 4.88
C ASP A 91 7.96 4.66 5.13
N THR A 92 8.73 5.49 5.80
CA THR A 92 10.15 5.22 6.06
C THR A 92 10.32 4.07 7.06
N ALA A 93 11.31 3.23 6.81
CA ALA A 93 11.65 2.08 7.64
C ALA A 93 10.52 1.05 7.82
N LYS A 94 9.65 0.91 6.83
CA LYS A 94 8.53 -0.04 6.82
C LYS A 94 7.53 0.20 7.96
N LYS A 95 7.36 1.43 8.42
CA LYS A 95 6.43 1.78 9.49
C LYS A 95 5.50 2.89 9.05
N THR A 96 4.32 2.92 9.66
CA THR A 96 3.41 4.07 9.53
C THR A 96 3.96 5.28 10.29
N MET A 97 3.37 6.46 10.08
CA MET A 97 3.70 7.66 10.85
C MET A 97 3.58 7.46 12.37
N MET A 98 2.67 6.58 12.82
CA MET A 98 2.47 6.25 14.23
C MET A 98 3.34 5.06 14.70
N GLY A 99 4.29 4.61 13.86
CA GLY A 99 5.27 3.59 14.22
C GLY A 99 4.80 2.15 14.06
N VAL A 100 3.60 1.90 13.54
CA VAL A 100 3.04 0.56 13.34
C VAL A 100 3.76 -0.13 12.17
N SER A 101 4.24 -1.35 12.40
CA SER A 101 4.82 -2.21 11.37
C SER A 101 3.76 -3.03 10.63
N PRO A 102 4.06 -3.56 9.42
CA PRO A 102 3.17 -4.49 8.73
C PRO A 102 2.83 -5.73 9.56
N TYR A 103 3.80 -6.26 10.32
CA TYR A 103 3.59 -7.39 11.23
C TYR A 103 2.58 -7.08 12.34
N GLU A 104 2.71 -5.93 13.01
CA GLU A 104 1.77 -5.51 14.06
C GLU A 104 0.35 -5.32 13.53
N PHE A 105 0.22 -4.74 12.33
CA PHE A 105 -1.06 -4.61 11.65
C PHE A 105 -1.70 -5.98 11.36
N VAL A 106 -0.95 -6.92 10.79
CA VAL A 106 -1.46 -8.26 10.50
C VAL A 106 -1.82 -9.01 11.78
N LYS A 107 -0.97 -8.92 12.82
CA LYS A 107 -1.24 -9.52 14.13
C LYS A 107 -2.55 -9.01 14.72
N PHE A 108 -2.78 -7.69 14.63
CA PHE A 108 -4.03 -7.07 15.06
C PHE A 108 -5.23 -7.63 14.28
N ILE A 109 -5.15 -7.68 12.95
CA ILE A 109 -6.22 -8.20 12.09
C ILE A 109 -6.47 -9.70 12.36
N ASN A 110 -5.42 -10.51 12.51
CA ASN A 110 -5.57 -11.95 12.79
C ASN A 110 -6.28 -12.23 14.12
N ASN A 111 -6.22 -11.30 15.07
CA ASN A 111 -6.88 -11.43 16.38
C ASN A 111 -8.32 -10.88 16.39
N ARG A 112 -8.74 -10.13 15.37
CA ARG A 112 -10.13 -9.63 15.30
C ARG A 112 -11.12 -10.78 15.04
N ARG A 113 -12.29 -10.69 15.68
CA ARG A 113 -13.40 -11.63 15.42
C ARG A 113 -13.99 -11.42 14.02
N ASN A 114 -14.36 -10.17 13.70
CA ASN A 114 -14.91 -9.81 12.41
C ASN A 114 -13.78 -9.36 11.48
N LYS A 115 -13.48 -10.15 10.47
CA LYS A 115 -12.42 -9.87 9.50
C LYS A 115 -12.91 -8.90 8.42
N PRO A 116 -12.06 -7.95 7.96
CA PRO A 116 -12.35 -7.17 6.76
C PRO A 116 -12.33 -8.06 5.51
N LEU A 117 -12.90 -7.58 4.40
CA LEU A 117 -12.83 -8.25 3.09
C LEU A 117 -11.41 -8.38 2.58
N ALA A 118 -10.64 -7.32 2.75
CA ALA A 118 -9.26 -7.27 2.33
C ALA A 118 -8.45 -6.32 3.23
N ILE A 119 -7.15 -6.59 3.33
CA ILE A 119 -6.19 -5.69 3.98
C ILE A 119 -5.00 -5.42 3.07
N GLY A 120 -4.26 -4.38 3.37
CA GLY A 120 -3.03 -4.12 2.65
C GLY A 120 -2.42 -2.75 2.90
N ALA A 121 -1.77 -2.24 1.87
CA ALA A 121 -1.08 -0.96 1.92
C ALA A 121 -1.44 -0.06 0.74
N ASN A 122 -1.48 1.23 0.98
CA ASN A 122 -1.63 2.23 -0.06
C ASN A 122 -0.72 3.44 0.19
N CYS A 123 -0.58 4.30 -0.80
CA CYS A 123 0.23 5.52 -0.70
C CYS A 123 1.71 5.25 -0.43
N GLY A 124 2.28 5.82 0.64
CA GLY A 124 3.69 5.68 0.99
C GLY A 124 4.64 6.41 0.04
N ILE A 125 5.91 6.07 0.12
CA ILE A 125 6.99 6.74 -0.64
C ILE A 125 7.16 6.19 -2.07
N GLY A 126 6.41 5.16 -2.44
CA GLY A 126 6.47 4.61 -3.80
C GLY A 126 6.23 3.11 -3.86
N PRO A 127 6.26 2.54 -5.08
CA PRO A 127 5.90 1.15 -5.29
C PRO A 127 6.91 0.16 -4.69
N SER A 128 8.18 0.55 -4.53
CA SER A 128 9.23 -0.33 -4.02
C SER A 128 9.05 -0.64 -2.53
N GLU A 129 8.88 0.38 -1.70
CA GLU A 129 8.62 0.23 -0.26
C GLU A 129 7.30 -0.49 -0.01
N LEU A 130 6.28 -0.15 -0.78
CA LEU A 130 4.98 -0.79 -0.66
C LEU A 130 5.07 -2.29 -0.92
N LEU A 131 5.82 -2.74 -1.93
CA LEU A 131 6.04 -4.17 -2.20
C LEU A 131 6.73 -4.89 -1.05
N ILE A 132 7.71 -4.25 -0.40
CA ILE A 132 8.39 -4.82 0.77
C ILE A 132 7.41 -4.98 1.94
N SER A 133 6.62 -3.96 2.22
CA SER A 133 5.59 -4.01 3.26
C SER A 133 4.52 -5.05 2.96
N MET A 134 4.09 -5.16 1.69
CA MET A 134 3.11 -6.16 1.26
C MET A 134 3.64 -7.59 1.35
N LYS A 135 4.93 -7.82 1.11
CA LYS A 135 5.56 -9.14 1.31
C LYS A 135 5.48 -9.55 2.77
N GLU A 136 5.81 -8.65 3.70
CA GLU A 136 5.72 -8.90 5.14
C GLU A 136 4.27 -9.15 5.59
N ILE A 137 3.30 -8.37 5.09
CA ILE A 137 1.87 -8.62 5.33
C ILE A 137 1.50 -10.04 4.86
N LYS A 138 1.87 -10.41 3.63
CA LYS A 138 1.54 -11.73 3.06
C LYS A 138 2.11 -12.88 3.87
N ASP A 139 3.33 -12.76 4.36
CA ASP A 139 4.02 -13.82 5.08
C ASP A 139 3.36 -14.16 6.44
N HIS A 140 2.63 -13.20 7.02
CA HIS A 140 2.04 -13.33 8.36
C HIS A 140 0.49 -13.35 8.36
N LEU A 141 -0.15 -13.12 7.21
CA LEU A 141 -1.61 -13.08 7.12
C LEU A 141 -2.19 -14.50 7.00
N SER A 142 -3.28 -14.74 7.71
CA SER A 142 -4.11 -15.93 7.50
C SER A 142 -4.76 -15.91 6.10
N ASN A 143 -4.93 -17.10 5.48
CA ASN A 143 -5.33 -17.24 4.06
C ASN A 143 -6.78 -16.84 3.71
N GLU A 144 -7.56 -16.36 4.67
CA GLU A 144 -8.99 -16.06 4.49
C GLU A 144 -9.28 -14.62 4.06
N ILE A 145 -8.26 -13.75 4.04
CA ILE A 145 -8.40 -12.30 3.79
C ILE A 145 -7.67 -11.96 2.52
N LEU A 146 -8.34 -11.21 1.62
CA LEU A 146 -7.74 -10.73 0.39
C LEU A 146 -6.67 -9.65 0.67
N LEU A 147 -5.69 -9.56 -0.22
CA LEU A 147 -4.59 -8.60 -0.15
C LEU A 147 -4.75 -7.47 -1.15
N VAL A 148 -4.50 -6.25 -0.69
CA VAL A 148 -4.60 -5.01 -1.49
C VAL A 148 -3.27 -4.30 -1.54
N ALA A 149 -2.84 -3.91 -2.74
CA ALA A 149 -1.72 -3.02 -2.96
C ALA A 149 -2.12 -1.85 -3.88
N LYS A 150 -2.03 -0.60 -3.38
CA LYS A 150 -2.29 0.64 -4.12
C LYS A 150 -1.12 1.61 -3.96
N GLY A 151 -0.02 1.37 -4.69
CA GLY A 151 1.17 2.23 -4.62
C GLY A 151 0.99 3.58 -5.30
N ASN A 152 1.72 4.59 -4.81
CA ASN A 152 1.88 5.84 -5.54
C ASN A 152 2.59 5.59 -6.86
N CYS A 153 2.31 6.44 -7.85
CA CYS A 153 3.01 6.43 -9.13
C CYS A 153 4.41 7.05 -8.99
N GLY A 154 5.31 6.35 -8.28
CA GLY A 154 6.64 6.84 -7.97
C GLY A 154 6.70 7.71 -6.71
N ILE A 155 7.81 8.42 -6.57
CA ILE A 155 8.10 9.27 -5.42
C ILE A 155 7.47 10.66 -5.65
N PRO A 156 6.77 11.25 -4.65
CA PRO A 156 6.28 12.61 -4.76
C PRO A 156 7.46 13.60 -4.75
N GLU A 157 7.51 14.49 -5.74
CA GLU A 157 8.47 15.56 -5.85
C GLU A 157 7.74 16.90 -5.93
N TYR A 158 8.21 17.91 -5.18
CA TYR A 158 7.66 19.26 -5.26
C TYR A 158 8.43 20.08 -6.29
N LYS A 159 7.78 20.38 -7.42
CA LYS A 159 8.36 21.15 -8.53
C LYS A 159 7.40 22.27 -8.97
N ASN A 160 7.91 23.49 -9.07
CA ASN A 160 7.15 24.64 -9.58
C ASN A 160 5.80 24.86 -8.87
N GLY A 161 5.77 24.71 -7.54
CA GLY A 161 4.56 24.91 -6.73
C GLY A 161 3.55 23.77 -6.79
N LYS A 162 3.90 22.62 -7.38
CA LYS A 162 3.02 21.46 -7.52
C LYS A 162 3.72 20.16 -7.11
N VAL A 163 2.96 19.24 -6.54
CA VAL A 163 3.42 17.87 -6.33
C VAL A 163 3.34 17.12 -7.65
N THR A 164 4.45 16.54 -8.06
CA THR A 164 4.58 15.69 -9.25
C THR A 164 5.08 14.32 -8.84
N TYR A 165 4.82 13.30 -9.67
CA TYR A 165 5.26 11.94 -9.43
C TYR A 165 6.12 11.49 -10.61
N ASN A 166 7.23 10.83 -10.34
CA ASN A 166 8.23 10.44 -11.34
C ASN A 166 8.00 9.04 -11.94
N GLY A 167 7.05 8.29 -11.44
CA GLY A 167 6.70 6.98 -11.97
C GLY A 167 6.00 7.10 -13.33
N ASN A 168 6.26 6.17 -14.21
CA ASN A 168 5.64 6.09 -15.53
C ASN A 168 4.82 4.79 -15.67
N PRO A 169 3.96 4.64 -16.70
CA PRO A 169 3.14 3.46 -16.88
C PRO A 169 3.94 2.14 -16.91
N LYS A 170 5.18 2.16 -17.41
CA LYS A 170 6.05 0.97 -17.47
C LYS A 170 6.50 0.53 -16.06
N VAL A 171 6.80 1.47 -15.16
CA VAL A 171 7.11 1.18 -13.76
C VAL A 171 5.91 0.54 -13.07
N MET A 172 4.72 1.11 -13.27
CA MET A 172 3.49 0.58 -12.66
C MET A 172 3.08 -0.78 -13.23
N SER A 173 3.39 -1.09 -14.48
CA SER A 173 3.19 -2.44 -15.03
C SER A 173 4.10 -3.49 -14.38
N LYS A 174 5.38 -3.13 -14.14
CA LYS A 174 6.33 -4.00 -13.44
C LYS A 174 5.96 -4.19 -11.97
N TYR A 175 5.54 -3.12 -11.30
CA TYR A 175 4.97 -3.17 -9.96
C TYR A 175 3.81 -4.16 -9.88
N ALA A 176 2.86 -4.11 -10.83
CA ALA A 176 1.73 -5.03 -10.85
C ALA A 176 2.15 -6.50 -11.02
N LEU A 177 3.18 -6.79 -11.83
CA LEU A 177 3.72 -8.14 -11.97
C LEU A 177 4.38 -8.62 -10.67
N LEU A 178 5.09 -7.76 -9.96
CA LEU A 178 5.66 -8.08 -8.65
C LEU A 178 4.58 -8.29 -7.59
N CYS A 179 3.51 -7.48 -7.58
CA CYS A 179 2.33 -7.72 -6.75
C CYS A 179 1.73 -9.11 -7.02
N LYS A 180 1.56 -9.48 -8.29
CA LYS A 180 1.07 -10.80 -8.68
C LYS A 180 2.02 -11.93 -8.23
N LEU A 181 3.32 -11.70 -8.27
CA LEU A 181 4.33 -12.66 -7.78
C LEU A 181 4.18 -12.90 -6.28
N ILE A 182 3.96 -11.87 -5.48
CA ILE A 182 3.69 -11.96 -4.03
C ILE A 182 2.35 -12.69 -3.77
N GLY A 183 1.41 -12.65 -4.68
CA GLY A 183 0.04 -13.17 -4.51
C GLY A 183 -0.94 -12.13 -3.98
N ILE A 184 -0.79 -10.88 -4.40
CA ILE A 184 -1.74 -9.80 -4.12
C ILE A 184 -2.98 -9.97 -5.00
N ASP A 185 -4.16 -9.84 -4.41
CA ASP A 185 -5.46 -10.08 -5.07
C ASP A 185 -6.00 -8.81 -5.76
N ILE A 186 -5.85 -7.65 -5.12
CA ILE A 186 -6.36 -6.36 -5.59
C ILE A 186 -5.19 -5.42 -5.82
N ILE A 187 -4.97 -5.03 -7.06
CA ILE A 187 -3.82 -4.24 -7.48
C ILE A 187 -4.30 -2.95 -8.13
N GLY A 188 -3.81 -1.82 -7.65
CA GLY A 188 -4.17 -0.51 -8.16
C GLY A 188 -3.06 0.52 -7.96
N GLY A 189 -3.43 1.77 -8.14
CA GLY A 189 -2.58 2.92 -7.87
C GLY A 189 -3.23 3.89 -6.90
N CYS A 190 -2.41 4.75 -6.30
CA CYS A 190 -2.81 5.83 -5.40
C CYS A 190 -2.40 7.18 -6.00
N CYS A 191 -1.71 8.02 -5.27
CA CYS A 191 -1.33 9.35 -5.71
C CYS A 191 -0.47 9.34 -6.98
N GLY A 192 -0.71 10.30 -7.89
CA GLY A 192 -0.03 10.42 -9.18
C GLY A 192 -0.46 9.41 -10.26
N THR A 193 -1.33 8.46 -9.94
CA THR A 193 -1.80 7.45 -10.89
C THR A 193 -2.84 8.04 -11.84
N THR A 194 -2.63 7.84 -13.15
CA THR A 194 -3.53 8.25 -14.23
C THR A 194 -4.19 7.04 -14.91
N PRO A 195 -5.20 7.24 -15.78
CA PRO A 195 -5.80 6.15 -16.54
C PRO A 195 -4.79 5.32 -17.34
N GLU A 196 -3.73 5.93 -17.89
CA GLU A 196 -2.67 5.25 -18.63
C GLU A 196 -1.89 4.28 -17.74
N HIS A 197 -1.63 4.64 -16.50
CA HIS A 197 -0.99 3.76 -15.52
C HIS A 197 -1.87 2.54 -15.23
N ILE A 198 -3.17 2.74 -15.00
CA ILE A 198 -4.13 1.65 -14.76
C ILE A 198 -4.26 0.75 -15.99
N LEU A 199 -4.28 1.32 -17.19
CA LEU A 199 -4.29 0.54 -18.43
C LEU A 199 -3.03 -0.32 -18.57
N SER A 200 -1.86 0.23 -18.22
CA SER A 200 -0.58 -0.48 -18.25
C SER A 200 -0.55 -1.65 -17.25
N ILE A 201 -1.04 -1.43 -16.01
CA ILE A 201 -1.24 -2.47 -14.99
C ILE A 201 -2.13 -3.58 -15.54
N LYS A 202 -3.32 -3.23 -16.06
CA LYS A 202 -4.29 -4.19 -16.61
C LYS A 202 -3.69 -5.04 -17.73
N ASN A 203 -2.99 -4.40 -18.66
CA ASN A 203 -2.41 -5.10 -19.82
C ASN A 203 -1.30 -6.07 -19.37
N SER A 204 -0.45 -5.66 -18.43
CA SER A 204 0.62 -6.53 -17.89
C SER A 204 0.08 -7.76 -17.16
N LEU A 205 -1.05 -7.62 -16.46
CA LEU A 205 -1.70 -8.73 -15.74
C LEU A 205 -2.47 -9.68 -16.67
N ARG A 206 -2.92 -9.21 -17.84
CA ARG A 206 -3.66 -10.00 -18.85
C ARG A 206 -2.76 -10.86 -19.71
N ASP A 207 -1.51 -10.46 -19.96
CA ASP A 207 -0.56 -11.20 -20.78
C ASP A 207 -0.08 -12.48 -20.04
N ASN A 208 -0.91 -13.53 -20.17
CA ASN A 208 -0.82 -14.74 -19.34
C ASN A 208 0.38 -15.64 -19.65
N THR A 209 0.92 -15.65 -20.87
CA THR A 209 1.91 -16.66 -21.27
C THR A 209 3.33 -16.26 -20.90
N ARG A 210 3.73 -15.05 -21.24
CA ARG A 210 5.06 -14.50 -20.93
C ARG A 210 5.24 -14.20 -19.43
N SER A 211 4.18 -13.70 -18.79
CA SER A 211 4.15 -13.40 -17.37
C SER A 211 4.23 -14.66 -16.49
N ARG A 212 3.55 -15.76 -16.88
CA ARG A 212 3.57 -17.02 -16.12
C ARG A 212 4.94 -17.69 -16.09
N LEU A 213 5.64 -17.74 -17.20
CA LEU A 213 6.99 -18.33 -17.27
C LEU A 213 7.99 -17.52 -16.44
N LYS A 214 7.95 -16.19 -16.55
CA LYS A 214 8.80 -15.29 -15.78
C LYS A 214 8.48 -15.36 -14.27
N LEU A 215 7.21 -15.37 -13.89
CA LEU A 215 6.78 -15.46 -12.49
C LEU A 215 7.15 -16.81 -11.84
N ASN A 216 7.03 -17.92 -12.55
CA ASN A 216 7.38 -19.24 -12.03
C ASN A 216 8.89 -19.36 -11.76
N SER A 217 9.73 -18.83 -12.64
CA SER A 217 11.19 -18.81 -12.43
C SER A 217 11.63 -17.87 -11.28
N MET A 218 10.78 -16.93 -10.88
CA MET A 218 11.07 -15.97 -9.82
C MET A 218 10.51 -16.36 -8.43
N ARG A 219 9.70 -17.40 -8.34
CA ARG A 219 9.05 -17.78 -7.07
C ARG A 219 10.05 -18.16 -5.96
N SER A 220 11.17 -18.77 -6.29
CA SER A 220 12.23 -19.10 -5.32
C SER A 220 12.86 -17.83 -4.69
N ILE A 221 12.83 -16.71 -5.40
CA ILE A 221 13.37 -15.43 -4.93
C ILE A 221 12.55 -14.87 -3.76
N LEU A 222 11.25 -15.20 -3.68
CA LEU A 222 10.38 -14.74 -2.58
C LEU A 222 10.76 -15.35 -1.21
N GLN A 223 11.51 -16.44 -1.20
CA GLN A 223 11.92 -17.11 0.04
C GLN A 223 13.07 -16.38 0.76
N ASN A 224 13.77 -15.48 0.06
CA ASN A 224 14.85 -14.68 0.60
C ASN A 224 14.56 -13.19 0.46
N GLU A 225 14.50 -12.47 1.59
CA GLU A 225 14.19 -11.04 1.63
C GLU A 225 15.23 -10.20 0.86
N GLN A 226 16.51 -10.56 0.94
CA GLN A 226 17.57 -9.84 0.24
C GLN A 226 17.46 -10.01 -1.28
N ASP A 227 17.14 -11.22 -1.75
CA ASP A 227 16.97 -11.48 -3.18
C ASP A 227 15.71 -10.82 -3.73
N PHE A 228 14.63 -10.77 -2.93
CA PHE A 228 13.44 -10.01 -3.29
C PHE A 228 13.69 -8.50 -3.36
N SER A 229 14.42 -7.92 -2.42
CA SER A 229 14.85 -6.51 -2.45
C SER A 229 15.71 -6.20 -3.68
N LYS A 230 16.64 -7.08 -4.06
CA LYS A 230 17.42 -6.94 -5.29
C LYS A 230 16.55 -6.99 -6.55
N LEU A 231 15.56 -7.90 -6.58
CA LEU A 231 14.63 -7.99 -7.68
C LEU A 231 13.83 -6.70 -7.86
N ILE A 232 13.28 -6.14 -6.76
CA ILE A 232 12.59 -4.85 -6.78
C ILE A 232 13.50 -3.77 -7.33
N SER A 233 14.73 -3.68 -6.83
CA SER A 233 15.71 -2.67 -7.26
C SER A 233 16.03 -2.76 -8.74
N CYS A 234 16.19 -3.96 -9.29
CA CYS A 234 16.47 -4.18 -10.70
C CYS A 234 15.26 -3.86 -11.60
N GLU A 235 14.05 -4.15 -11.15
CA GLU A 235 12.84 -4.03 -11.97
C GLU A 235 12.22 -2.63 -11.93
N ILE A 236 12.15 -2.00 -10.77
CA ILE A 236 11.43 -0.73 -10.57
C ILE A 236 12.20 0.37 -9.83
N GLY A 237 13.40 0.08 -9.35
CA GLY A 237 14.29 1.02 -8.66
C GLY A 237 14.46 0.71 -7.17
N LEU A 238 15.48 1.26 -6.58
CA LEU A 238 15.80 1.11 -5.16
C LEU A 238 14.69 1.68 -4.29
N PRO A 239 14.36 1.03 -3.16
CA PRO A 239 13.55 1.62 -2.13
C PRO A 239 14.15 2.95 -1.64
N TRP A 240 13.33 3.98 -1.53
CA TRP A 240 13.81 5.33 -1.16
C TRP A 240 14.45 5.36 0.23
N GLY A 241 13.90 4.62 1.18
CA GLY A 241 14.49 4.49 2.51
C GLY A 241 15.91 3.88 2.50
N GLN A 242 16.23 3.01 1.55
CA GLN A 242 17.59 2.49 1.36
C GLN A 242 18.51 3.53 0.75
N ILE A 243 18.02 4.34 -0.20
CA ILE A 243 18.79 5.44 -0.80
C ILE A 243 19.15 6.46 0.29
N ALA A 244 18.20 6.88 1.10
CA ALA A 244 18.42 7.83 2.19
C ALA A 244 19.44 7.30 3.23
N LEU A 245 19.39 6.00 3.55
CA LEU A 245 20.37 5.37 4.45
C LEU A 245 21.78 5.25 3.83
N GLU A 246 21.87 5.09 2.52
CA GLU A 246 23.16 5.06 1.80
C GLU A 246 23.78 6.46 1.70
N GLU A 247 22.99 7.49 1.48
CA GLU A 247 23.42 8.89 1.44
C GLU A 247 23.88 9.40 2.81
N LEU A 248 23.32 8.90 3.90
CA LEU A 248 23.71 9.24 5.27
C LEU A 248 24.99 8.51 5.73
N LYS A 249 25.50 7.53 4.98
CA LYS A 249 26.80 6.92 5.29
C LYS A 249 27.92 7.93 5.03
N PRO A 250 28.78 8.22 6.02
CA PRO A 250 29.92 9.11 5.81
C PRO A 250 30.77 8.59 4.65
N PRO A 251 31.31 9.47 3.79
CA PRO A 251 32.12 9.07 2.66
C PRO A 251 33.26 8.16 3.14
N ARG A 252 33.40 6.98 2.54
CA ARG A 252 34.48 6.03 2.88
C ARG A 252 35.79 6.76 2.80
N LYS A 253 36.47 6.96 3.94
CA LYS A 253 37.84 7.52 3.97
C LYS A 253 38.70 6.66 3.04
N LYS A 254 39.15 7.23 1.93
CA LYS A 254 40.16 6.59 1.08
C LYS A 254 41.38 6.36 1.96
N THR A 255 41.66 5.13 2.33
CA THR A 255 42.88 4.75 3.02
C THR A 255 44.04 5.08 2.06
N ARG A 256 44.79 6.14 2.37
CA ARG A 256 46.06 6.44 1.70
C ARG A 256 46.95 5.21 1.90
N ARG A 257 47.19 4.43 0.84
CA ARG A 257 48.27 3.46 0.80
C ARG A 257 49.55 4.21 1.10
N ARG A 258 50.11 4.00 2.28
CA ARG A 258 51.52 4.40 2.57
C ARG A 258 52.41 3.67 1.55
N LYS A 259 53.02 4.41 0.62
CA LYS A 259 54.16 3.91 -0.11
C LYS A 259 55.28 3.68 0.91
N SER A 260 55.66 2.43 1.14
CA SER A 260 56.89 2.09 1.84
C SER A 260 58.02 2.58 0.97
N LEU A 261 58.73 3.61 1.43
CA LEU A 261 60.09 3.90 0.96
C LEU A 261 60.98 2.81 1.54
N VAL A 262 61.44 1.93 0.69
CA VAL A 262 62.62 1.05 0.96
C VAL A 262 63.83 1.84 0.51
N GLN A 263 64.72 2.14 1.46
CA GLN A 263 66.06 2.49 1.19
C GLN A 263 66.92 1.22 0.89
#